data_07177670bd59d34801662bfc7e76b72d
#
_entry.id   07177670bd59d34801662bfc7e76b72d
#
_cell.length_a   1.000
_cell.length_b   1.000
_cell.length_c   1.000
_cell.angle_alpha   90.00
_cell.angle_beta   90.00
_cell.angle_gamma   90.00
#
_symmetry.space_group_name_H-M   'P 1'
#
loop_
_entity.id
_entity.type
_entity.pdbx_description
1 polymer ?
#
loop_
_entity_poly.entity_id
_entity_poly.type
_entity_poly.pdbx_seq_one_letter_code
_entity_poly.pdbx_strand_id
1 'polypeptide(L)'
;GELGNNSTTNSTVPVATSTITNLVQIDSGVYHTCGVRRDGTVWCWGYNGYGQLGDGTGTSRSVPTQVASLFNVTQVATGGNHTCALRPGGTVWCWGYNGYGQLGNGTTTDRVLPVPVPGLSNVVELSAGFNHTCARISDGTVWCWGYNGYGQLGDGTTTTRTTPVQVQSLFNA
;
A
#
# COMPACT_ATOMS: atom_id res chain seq x y z
N GLY A 1 5.44 -16.96 3.25
CA GLY A 1 5.26 -17.05 1.80
C GLY A 1 5.66 -15.82 1.03
N GLU A 2 6.35 -14.86 1.68
CA GLU A 2 6.72 -13.53 1.17
C GLU A 2 7.66 -13.59 -0.03
N LEU A 3 8.37 -14.71 -0.22
CA LEU A 3 9.24 -14.95 -1.38
C LEU A 3 8.45 -15.29 -2.66
N GLY A 4 7.19 -15.68 -2.56
CA GLY A 4 6.32 -15.96 -3.71
C GLY A 4 6.71 -17.16 -4.56
N ASN A 5 7.51 -18.08 -4.03
CA ASN A 5 8.10 -19.23 -4.73
C ASN A 5 7.35 -20.55 -4.50
N ASN A 6 6.09 -20.48 -4.05
CA ASN A 6 5.26 -21.61 -3.64
C ASN A 6 5.80 -22.37 -2.41
N SER A 7 6.52 -21.66 -1.53
CA SER A 7 7.07 -22.22 -0.29
C SER A 7 6.91 -21.20 0.85
N THR A 8 6.92 -21.71 2.07
CA THR A 8 7.02 -20.90 3.30
C THR A 8 8.40 -21.03 3.95
N THR A 9 9.32 -21.73 3.30
CA THR A 9 10.70 -21.91 3.79
C THR A 9 11.53 -20.66 3.50
N ASN A 10 12.25 -20.17 4.52
CA ASN A 10 13.17 -19.05 4.35
C ASN A 10 14.33 -19.45 3.44
N SER A 11 14.87 -18.48 2.70
CA SER A 11 16.05 -18.66 1.85
C SER A 11 17.14 -17.67 2.23
N THR A 12 18.38 -18.12 2.28
CA THR A 12 19.57 -17.28 2.48
C THR A 12 20.19 -16.80 1.16
N VAL A 13 19.62 -17.20 0.04
CA VAL A 13 20.01 -16.79 -1.31
C VAL A 13 18.78 -16.31 -2.08
N PRO A 14 18.94 -15.46 -3.10
CA PRO A 14 17.84 -15.06 -3.97
C PRO A 14 17.16 -16.27 -4.60
N VAL A 15 15.83 -16.29 -4.57
CA VAL A 15 14.99 -17.31 -5.22
C VAL A 15 14.03 -16.65 -6.19
N ALA A 16 13.76 -17.31 -7.30
CA ALA A 16 12.78 -16.81 -8.26
C ALA A 16 11.36 -16.96 -7.71
N THR A 17 10.54 -15.94 -7.90
CA THR A 17 9.09 -16.04 -7.68
C THR A 17 8.48 -17.03 -8.69
N SER A 18 7.44 -17.75 -8.27
CA SER A 18 6.70 -18.63 -9.18
C SER A 18 5.69 -17.81 -10.01
N THR A 19 5.55 -18.18 -11.29
CA THR A 19 4.44 -17.79 -12.19
C THR A 19 4.25 -16.31 -12.54
N ILE A 20 5.03 -15.35 -12.00
CA ILE A 20 4.87 -13.95 -12.35
C ILE A 20 6.01 -13.44 -13.24
N THR A 21 5.65 -12.72 -14.30
CA THR A 21 6.58 -12.09 -15.25
C THR A 21 6.13 -10.66 -15.56
N ASN A 22 6.99 -9.89 -16.22
CA ASN A 22 6.68 -8.52 -16.68
C ASN A 22 6.35 -7.53 -15.55
N LEU A 23 6.91 -7.71 -14.35
CA LEU A 23 6.85 -6.70 -13.31
C LEU A 23 7.65 -5.47 -13.74
N VAL A 24 7.07 -4.29 -13.52
CA VAL A 24 7.71 -2.98 -13.75
C VAL A 24 7.99 -2.25 -12.45
N GLN A 25 7.36 -2.68 -11.36
CA GLN A 25 7.61 -2.15 -10.02
C GLN A 25 7.29 -3.25 -9.00
N ILE A 26 8.04 -3.29 -7.92
CA ILE A 26 7.84 -4.18 -6.77
C ILE A 26 8.06 -3.37 -5.49
N ASP A 27 7.29 -3.71 -4.47
CA ASP A 27 7.48 -3.19 -3.12
C ASP A 27 7.17 -4.28 -2.08
N SER A 28 7.88 -4.24 -0.95
CA SER A 28 7.76 -5.26 0.10
C SER A 28 7.49 -4.60 1.45
N GLY A 29 6.34 -4.94 2.02
CA GLY A 29 6.01 -4.62 3.40
C GLY A 29 6.69 -5.58 4.38
N VAL A 30 6.19 -5.61 5.62
CA VAL A 30 6.79 -6.47 6.66
C VAL A 30 6.49 -7.95 6.40
N TYR A 31 5.29 -8.26 5.94
CA TYR A 31 4.82 -9.65 5.82
C TYR A 31 4.22 -10.00 4.46
N HIS A 32 4.29 -9.09 3.49
CA HIS A 32 3.76 -9.32 2.14
C HIS A 32 4.55 -8.54 1.12
N THR A 33 4.46 -8.97 -0.12
CA THR A 33 5.10 -8.34 -1.27
C THR A 33 4.05 -8.09 -2.33
N CYS A 34 4.11 -6.94 -3.00
CA CYS A 34 3.25 -6.60 -4.13
C CYS A 34 4.07 -6.12 -5.32
N GLY A 35 3.60 -6.36 -6.51
CA GLY A 35 4.22 -5.86 -7.73
C GLY A 35 3.20 -5.43 -8.77
N VAL A 36 3.58 -4.42 -9.57
CA VAL A 36 2.80 -3.92 -10.71
C VAL A 36 3.36 -4.54 -11.98
N ARG A 37 2.49 -5.16 -12.78
CA ARG A 37 2.85 -5.63 -14.11
C ARG A 37 2.70 -4.52 -15.15
N ARG A 38 3.38 -4.69 -16.28
CA ARG A 38 3.34 -3.75 -17.42
C ARG A 38 1.92 -3.50 -17.95
N ASP A 39 1.00 -4.44 -17.77
CA ASP A 39 -0.41 -4.29 -18.13
C ASP A 39 -1.25 -3.50 -17.09
N GLY A 40 -0.61 -2.98 -16.03
CA GLY A 40 -1.25 -2.23 -14.95
C GLY A 40 -2.01 -3.09 -13.95
N THR A 41 -1.89 -4.41 -13.99
CA THR A 41 -2.42 -5.29 -12.94
C THR A 41 -1.47 -5.37 -11.76
N VAL A 42 -2.04 -5.53 -10.55
CA VAL A 42 -1.27 -5.70 -9.29
C VAL A 42 -1.38 -7.14 -8.82
N TRP A 43 -0.26 -7.66 -8.36
CA TRP A 43 -0.14 -9.01 -7.83
C TRP A 43 0.55 -8.96 -6.48
N CYS A 44 -0.05 -9.61 -5.47
CA CYS A 44 0.46 -9.63 -4.10
C CYS A 44 0.59 -11.07 -3.58
N TRP A 45 1.51 -11.28 -2.63
CA TRP A 45 1.73 -12.57 -1.98
C TRP A 45 2.32 -12.38 -0.58
N GLY A 46 2.28 -13.42 0.25
CA GLY A 46 2.69 -13.39 1.64
C GLY A 46 1.50 -13.50 2.59
N TYR A 47 1.62 -12.90 3.75
CA TYR A 47 0.59 -12.88 4.78
C TYR A 47 -0.63 -12.05 4.37
N ASN A 48 -1.84 -12.55 4.72
CA ASN A 48 -3.11 -11.92 4.32
C ASN A 48 -4.15 -11.86 5.45
N GLY A 49 -3.78 -12.02 6.70
CA GLY A 49 -4.73 -12.08 7.81
C GLY A 49 -5.62 -10.83 7.98
N TYR A 50 -5.22 -9.70 7.39
CA TYR A 50 -5.98 -8.44 7.37
C TYR A 50 -6.49 -8.06 5.97
N GLY A 51 -6.32 -8.93 4.98
CA GLY A 51 -6.72 -8.66 3.60
C GLY A 51 -5.71 -7.81 2.82
N GLN A 52 -4.45 -7.69 3.27
CA GLN A 52 -3.42 -6.86 2.64
C GLN A 52 -3.01 -7.29 1.23
N LEU A 53 -3.39 -8.49 0.79
CA LEU A 53 -3.20 -8.93 -0.59
C LEU A 53 -4.29 -8.42 -1.55
N GLY A 54 -5.44 -7.96 -1.04
CA GLY A 54 -6.50 -7.36 -1.86
C GLY A 54 -7.23 -8.33 -2.80
N ASP A 55 -7.13 -9.64 -2.57
CA ASP A 55 -7.74 -10.69 -3.39
C ASP A 55 -9.21 -11.01 -3.00
N GLY A 56 -9.79 -10.24 -2.07
CA GLY A 56 -11.12 -10.44 -1.51
C GLY A 56 -11.19 -11.48 -0.40
N THR A 57 -10.04 -12.01 0.04
CA THR A 57 -9.96 -13.02 1.10
C THR A 57 -9.03 -12.57 2.24
N GLY A 58 -9.03 -13.33 3.34
CA GLY A 58 -8.03 -13.25 4.42
C GLY A 58 -7.00 -14.38 4.38
N THR A 59 -6.88 -15.10 3.26
CA THR A 59 -6.00 -16.27 3.14
C THR A 59 -4.62 -15.89 2.63
N SER A 60 -3.57 -16.22 3.38
CA SER A 60 -2.17 -16.01 2.96
C SER A 60 -1.83 -16.80 1.70
N ARG A 61 -0.95 -16.24 0.87
CA ARG A 61 -0.55 -16.82 -0.42
C ARG A 61 0.97 -16.97 -0.50
N SER A 62 1.44 -18.15 -0.83
CA SER A 62 2.87 -18.40 -1.12
C SER A 62 3.22 -18.23 -2.61
N VAL A 63 2.23 -17.86 -3.44
CA VAL A 63 2.38 -17.54 -4.86
C VAL A 63 1.75 -16.20 -5.17
N PRO A 64 2.28 -15.45 -6.15
CA PRO A 64 1.67 -14.21 -6.61
C PRO A 64 0.20 -14.42 -6.98
N THR A 65 -0.69 -13.62 -6.38
CA THR A 65 -2.14 -13.64 -6.59
C THR A 65 -2.60 -12.25 -7.00
N GLN A 66 -3.46 -12.17 -8.01
CA GLN A 66 -3.92 -10.89 -8.54
C GLN A 66 -4.85 -10.18 -7.56
N VAL A 67 -4.62 -8.87 -7.36
CA VAL A 67 -5.53 -7.97 -6.63
C VAL A 67 -6.84 -7.86 -7.40
N ALA A 68 -7.96 -8.04 -6.69
CA ALA A 68 -9.28 -8.03 -7.32
C ALA A 68 -9.73 -6.63 -7.75
N SER A 69 -10.33 -6.53 -8.93
CA SER A 69 -11.03 -5.33 -9.43
C SER A 69 -10.19 -4.04 -9.48
N LEU A 70 -8.85 -4.13 -9.51
CA LEU A 70 -7.95 -2.99 -9.60
C LEU A 70 -7.07 -3.08 -10.85
N PHE A 71 -7.15 -2.06 -11.72
CA PHE A 71 -6.46 -2.00 -13.01
C PHE A 71 -5.82 -0.63 -13.23
N ASN A 72 -4.94 -0.54 -14.22
CA ASN A 72 -4.23 0.68 -14.60
C ASN A 72 -3.41 1.27 -13.43
N VAL A 73 -2.81 0.42 -12.60
CA VAL A 73 -1.94 0.87 -11.51
C VAL A 73 -0.56 1.21 -12.05
N THR A 74 0.01 2.30 -11.56
CA THR A 74 1.37 2.77 -11.90
C THR A 74 2.36 2.58 -10.79
N GLN A 75 1.90 2.53 -9.53
CA GLN A 75 2.74 2.34 -8.36
C GLN A 75 1.97 1.60 -7.26
N VAL A 76 2.66 0.76 -6.50
CA VAL A 76 2.19 0.23 -5.21
C VAL A 76 3.14 0.68 -4.09
N ALA A 77 2.60 0.83 -2.90
CA ALA A 77 3.34 1.06 -1.66
C ALA A 77 2.78 0.14 -0.58
N THR A 78 3.66 -0.62 0.07
CA THR A 78 3.31 -1.65 1.06
C THR A 78 3.79 -1.25 2.45
N GLY A 79 2.88 -1.19 3.41
CA GLY A 79 3.20 -0.94 4.82
C GLY A 79 3.40 -2.22 5.63
N GLY A 80 3.21 -2.15 6.93
CA GLY A 80 3.27 -3.34 7.79
C GLY A 80 2.26 -4.40 7.37
N ASN A 81 0.98 -4.05 7.34
CA ASN A 81 -0.15 -4.93 7.00
C ASN A 81 -1.19 -4.23 6.11
N HIS A 82 -0.80 -3.22 5.34
CA HIS A 82 -1.68 -2.56 4.37
C HIS A 82 -0.94 -2.30 3.07
N THR A 83 -1.68 -2.06 2.03
CA THR A 83 -1.17 -1.77 0.69
C THR A 83 -1.93 -0.60 0.11
N CYS A 84 -1.24 0.29 -0.58
CA CYS A 84 -1.83 1.38 -1.35
C CYS A 84 -1.35 1.33 -2.80
N ALA A 85 -2.18 1.78 -3.72
CA ALA A 85 -1.90 1.82 -5.16
C ALA A 85 -2.24 3.20 -5.73
N LEU A 86 -1.37 3.68 -6.62
CA LEU A 86 -1.56 4.88 -7.40
C LEU A 86 -2.02 4.52 -8.81
N ARG A 87 -3.03 5.23 -9.30
CA ARG A 87 -3.53 5.10 -10.67
C ARG A 87 -3.30 6.41 -11.45
N PRO A 88 -3.31 6.36 -12.79
CA PRO A 88 -3.30 7.57 -13.61
C PRO A 88 -4.37 8.57 -13.18
N GLY A 89 -4.06 9.86 -13.27
CA GLY A 89 -4.91 10.94 -12.75
C GLY A 89 -4.74 11.19 -11.26
N GLY A 90 -3.77 10.51 -10.61
CA GLY A 90 -3.40 10.78 -9.23
C GLY A 90 -4.43 10.30 -8.20
N THR A 91 -5.21 9.26 -8.51
CA THR A 91 -6.14 8.64 -7.58
C THR A 91 -5.47 7.50 -6.80
N VAL A 92 -5.77 7.40 -5.51
CA VAL A 92 -5.18 6.44 -4.57
C VAL A 92 -6.22 5.46 -4.07
N TRP A 93 -5.85 4.19 -4.01
CA TRP A 93 -6.66 3.09 -3.50
C TRP A 93 -5.86 2.32 -2.46
N CYS A 94 -6.44 2.02 -1.28
CA CYS A 94 -5.75 1.31 -0.21
C CYS A 94 -6.60 0.14 0.29
N TRP A 95 -5.92 -0.88 0.87
CA TRP A 95 -6.56 -2.07 1.44
C TRP A 95 -5.66 -2.73 2.50
N GLY A 96 -6.21 -3.68 3.24
CA GLY A 96 -5.54 -4.36 4.35
C GLY A 96 -5.97 -3.82 5.71
N TYR A 97 -5.07 -3.87 6.67
CA TYR A 97 -5.27 -3.41 8.04
C TYR A 97 -5.53 -1.91 8.11
N ASN A 98 -6.51 -1.53 8.95
CA ASN A 98 -6.95 -0.13 9.08
C ASN A 98 -7.15 0.35 10.53
N GLY A 99 -6.67 -0.38 11.52
CA GLY A 99 -6.93 -0.06 12.94
C GLY A 99 -6.47 1.36 13.37
N TYR A 100 -5.59 1.99 12.60
CA TYR A 100 -5.14 3.38 12.81
C TYR A 100 -5.58 4.33 11.69
N GLY A 101 -6.47 3.91 10.78
CA GLY A 101 -6.90 4.74 9.67
C GLY A 101 -5.89 4.85 8.52
N GLN A 102 -4.91 3.95 8.44
CA GLN A 102 -3.85 3.96 7.41
C GLN A 102 -4.33 3.76 5.98
N LEU A 103 -5.59 3.34 5.78
CA LEU A 103 -6.22 3.33 4.47
C LEU A 103 -6.75 4.69 4.01
N GLY A 104 -6.85 5.69 4.91
CA GLY A 104 -7.21 7.06 4.57
C GLY A 104 -8.66 7.27 4.11
N ASN A 105 -9.54 6.29 4.31
CA ASN A 105 -10.91 6.28 3.81
C ASN A 105 -11.96 6.82 4.81
N GLY A 106 -11.53 7.48 5.89
CA GLY A 106 -12.37 8.02 6.95
C GLY A 106 -12.84 6.99 7.97
N THR A 107 -12.38 5.73 7.90
CA THR A 107 -12.76 4.65 8.81
C THR A 107 -11.55 4.00 9.48
N THR A 108 -11.79 3.09 10.42
CA THR A 108 -10.76 2.22 11.02
C THR A 108 -11.04 0.74 10.76
N THR A 109 -11.88 0.43 9.77
CA THR A 109 -12.26 -0.95 9.42
C THR A 109 -11.33 -1.49 8.34
N ASP A 110 -10.79 -2.69 8.57
CA ASP A 110 -9.96 -3.42 7.61
C ASP A 110 -10.70 -3.67 6.29
N ARG A 111 -9.97 -3.72 5.18
CA ARG A 111 -10.53 -3.95 3.85
C ARG A 111 -9.78 -5.05 3.11
N VAL A 112 -10.51 -6.11 2.74
CA VAL A 112 -9.96 -7.22 1.93
C VAL A 112 -9.94 -6.92 0.43
N LEU A 113 -10.55 -5.80 0.02
CA LEU A 113 -10.59 -5.28 -1.35
C LEU A 113 -10.12 -3.82 -1.38
N PRO A 114 -9.52 -3.35 -2.48
CA PRO A 114 -9.14 -1.95 -2.64
C PRO A 114 -10.32 -0.99 -2.46
N VAL A 115 -10.11 0.06 -1.65
CA VAL A 115 -11.07 1.17 -1.46
C VAL A 115 -10.41 2.50 -1.79
N PRO A 116 -11.15 3.47 -2.35
CA PRO A 116 -10.59 4.77 -2.70
C PRO A 116 -10.24 5.59 -1.46
N VAL A 117 -9.18 6.39 -1.56
CA VAL A 117 -8.82 7.44 -0.60
C VAL A 117 -9.43 8.75 -1.06
N PRO A 118 -10.45 9.30 -0.37
CA PRO A 118 -11.09 10.54 -0.78
C PRO A 118 -10.21 11.76 -0.48
N GLY A 119 -10.48 12.87 -1.18
CA GLY A 119 -9.87 14.18 -0.89
C GLY A 119 -8.44 14.35 -1.47
N LEU A 120 -7.89 13.37 -2.17
CA LEU A 120 -6.61 13.47 -2.87
C LEU A 120 -6.83 13.50 -4.39
N SER A 121 -6.05 14.34 -5.05
CA SER A 121 -5.94 14.40 -6.52
C SER A 121 -4.52 14.76 -6.91
N ASN A 122 -4.15 14.45 -8.16
CA ASN A 122 -2.82 14.75 -8.70
C ASN A 122 -1.66 14.15 -7.89
N VAL A 123 -1.90 13.03 -7.22
CA VAL A 123 -0.83 12.29 -6.53
C VAL A 123 0.15 11.78 -7.57
N VAL A 124 1.44 11.97 -7.33
CA VAL A 124 2.53 11.52 -8.22
C VAL A 124 3.45 10.50 -7.56
N GLU A 125 3.34 10.33 -6.24
CA GLU A 125 4.14 9.35 -5.49
C GLU A 125 3.44 8.90 -4.21
N LEU A 126 3.60 7.63 -3.87
CA LEU A 126 3.15 7.03 -2.61
C LEU A 126 4.32 6.44 -1.83
N SER A 127 4.22 6.53 -0.52
CA SER A 127 5.10 5.82 0.41
C SER A 127 4.28 5.31 1.59
N ALA A 128 4.56 4.11 2.06
CA ALA A 128 3.90 3.52 3.20
C ALA A 128 4.92 3.17 4.29
N GLY A 129 4.65 3.64 5.51
CA GLY A 129 5.34 3.19 6.71
C GLY A 129 4.61 2.00 7.35
N PHE A 130 5.01 1.62 8.55
CA PHE A 130 4.42 0.46 9.23
C PHE A 130 2.88 0.60 9.39
N ASN A 131 2.41 1.75 9.92
CA ASN A 131 0.98 2.03 10.18
C ASN A 131 0.55 3.42 9.68
N HIS A 132 1.23 4.00 8.72
CA HIS A 132 0.85 5.28 8.10
C HIS A 132 1.15 5.24 6.61
N THR A 133 0.57 6.17 5.89
CA THR A 133 0.76 6.32 4.45
C THR A 133 0.97 7.79 4.13
N CYS A 134 1.83 8.09 3.17
CA CYS A 134 2.07 9.43 2.65
C CYS A 134 1.94 9.47 1.14
N ALA A 135 1.50 10.60 0.62
CA ALA A 135 1.36 10.88 -0.80
C ALA A 135 1.97 12.24 -1.11
N ARG A 136 2.75 12.34 -2.19
CA ARG A 136 3.23 13.61 -2.75
C ARG A 136 2.34 14.01 -3.92
N ILE A 137 1.89 15.25 -3.89
CA ILE A 137 1.07 15.87 -4.94
C ILE A 137 2.01 16.54 -5.97
N SER A 138 1.53 16.73 -7.18
CA SER A 138 2.32 17.32 -8.28
C SER A 138 2.74 18.78 -8.04
N ASP A 139 2.11 19.48 -7.08
CA ASP A 139 2.49 20.83 -6.65
C ASP A 139 3.62 20.85 -5.61
N GLY A 140 4.16 19.67 -5.22
CA GLY A 140 5.21 19.49 -4.23
C GLY A 140 4.68 19.35 -2.79
N THR A 141 3.38 19.44 -2.54
CA THR A 141 2.84 19.20 -1.19
C THR A 141 2.81 17.72 -0.84
N VAL A 142 2.98 17.42 0.45
CA VAL A 142 2.93 16.06 0.99
C VAL A 142 1.73 15.93 1.94
N TRP A 143 1.03 14.83 1.82
CA TRP A 143 -0.15 14.50 2.63
C TRP A 143 0.04 13.13 3.26
N CYS A 144 -0.18 13.02 4.57
CA CYS A 144 -0.01 11.76 5.30
C CYS A 144 -1.27 11.42 6.12
N TRP A 145 -1.46 10.13 6.42
CA TRP A 145 -2.57 9.63 7.23
C TRP A 145 -2.20 8.31 7.91
N GLY A 146 -2.99 7.89 8.89
CA GLY A 146 -2.74 6.72 9.71
C GLY A 146 -2.25 7.09 11.10
N TYR A 147 -1.46 6.22 11.70
CA TYR A 147 -0.91 6.36 13.04
C TYR A 147 0.02 7.57 13.16
N ASN A 148 -0.15 8.35 14.24
CA ASN A 148 0.61 9.59 14.47
C ASN A 148 1.16 9.72 15.90
N GLY A 149 1.20 8.65 16.67
CA GLY A 149 1.60 8.72 18.08
C GLY A 149 3.02 9.27 18.34
N TYR A 150 3.87 9.31 17.30
CA TYR A 150 5.22 9.88 17.34
C TYR A 150 5.38 11.11 16.44
N GLY A 151 4.27 11.69 15.92
CA GLY A 151 4.33 12.84 15.03
C GLY A 151 4.74 12.51 13.58
N GLN A 152 4.66 11.23 13.15
CA GLN A 152 5.14 10.77 11.83
C GLN A 152 4.34 11.33 10.65
N LEU A 153 3.17 11.90 10.88
CA LEU A 153 2.38 12.57 9.84
C LEU A 153 2.83 14.01 9.57
N GLY A 154 3.65 14.60 10.46
CA GLY A 154 4.20 15.94 10.28
C GLY A 154 3.14 17.07 10.22
N ASP A 155 1.93 16.84 10.75
CA ASP A 155 0.83 17.81 10.77
C ASP A 155 0.86 18.76 11.98
N GLY A 156 1.98 18.77 12.73
CA GLY A 156 2.14 19.56 13.96
C GLY A 156 1.45 18.96 15.19
N THR A 157 0.90 17.76 15.07
CA THR A 157 0.20 17.05 16.17
C THR A 157 0.74 15.62 16.35
N THR A 158 0.26 14.94 17.37
CA THR A 158 0.42 13.47 17.54
C THR A 158 -0.90 12.72 17.40
N THR A 159 -1.91 13.36 16.79
CA THR A 159 -3.23 12.78 16.62
C THR A 159 -3.28 11.89 15.39
N THR A 160 -3.69 10.64 15.55
CA THR A 160 -3.95 9.69 14.46
C THR A 160 -5.03 10.23 13.51
N ARG A 161 -4.82 10.07 12.20
CA ARG A 161 -5.71 10.59 11.15
C ARG A 161 -6.27 9.47 10.29
N THR A 162 -7.59 9.43 10.15
CA THR A 162 -8.28 8.46 9.28
C THR A 162 -8.47 8.96 7.85
N THR A 163 -8.11 10.22 7.59
CA THR A 163 -8.12 10.89 6.27
C THR A 163 -6.81 11.64 6.06
N PRO A 164 -6.39 11.87 4.81
CA PRO A 164 -5.18 12.61 4.50
C PRO A 164 -5.14 14.01 5.14
N VAL A 165 -4.00 14.35 5.77
CA VAL A 165 -3.70 15.69 6.28
C VAL A 165 -2.40 16.19 5.68
N GLN A 166 -2.32 17.48 5.40
CA GLN A 166 -1.12 18.07 4.83
C GLN A 166 0.01 18.16 5.86
N VAL A 167 1.21 17.76 5.45
CA VAL A 167 2.44 17.94 6.23
C VAL A 167 2.76 19.43 6.31
N GLN A 168 3.02 19.91 7.54
CA GLN A 168 3.32 21.33 7.75
C GLN A 168 4.78 21.66 7.42
N SER A 169 5.04 22.86 6.93
CA SER A 169 6.37 23.44 6.73
C SER A 169 7.30 22.68 5.74
N LEU A 170 6.75 21.84 4.88
CA LEU A 170 7.48 21.33 3.71
C LEU A 170 7.28 22.30 2.54
N PHE A 171 8.35 23.02 2.21
CA PHE A 171 8.41 23.89 1.02
C PHE A 171 9.34 23.23 0.00
N ASN A 172 8.85 22.96 -1.22
CA ASN A 172 9.60 22.43 -2.35
C ASN A 172 10.16 20.98 -2.17
N ALA A 173 9.28 20.04 -1.78
CA ALA A 173 9.62 18.61 -1.80
C ALA A 173 9.56 18.02 -3.23
#